data_5d55a2a7404de807a94fc9b5273f34f1
#
_entry.id   5d55a2a7404de807a94fc9b5273f34f1
#
_cell.length_a   1.000
_cell.length_b   1.000
_cell.length_c   1.000
_cell.angle_alpha   90.00
_cell.angle_beta   90.00
_cell.angle_gamma   90.00
#
_symmetry.space_group_name_H-M   'P 1'
#
loop_
_entity.id
_entity.type
_entity.pdbx_description
1 polymer ?
#
loop_
_entity_poly.entity_id
_entity_poly.type
_entity_poly.pdbx_seq_one_letter_code
_entity_poly.pdbx_strand_id
1 'polypeptide(L)'
;MKTILVLGGAGYIGSHTVYELIDNGYDVVVADNLETGFRKAVHPKARFYEGDIRNKEFCDHVFSSEKIDAVIHFAANSQVGESMVNPLKYYDNNLGGTRTMLQSMIEHGVKYIVFSSTAATYGEPERVPILETDPTHPTNCYGETKLAMERMFYWASVAHGIHFVALRYFNACGAHMSGKIGEAHNPETHLIPIVLQVPNGQRDHVSIFGDDYPTRDGTCVRDYIHVTDLASAHILAAEYLMNGGDNNVFNLGNGVGFTVKEIIDTAEKVVGKPIKCEMAARRAGDPAQLVASSEKAKTVLGWKPKYDDIETIIGSAWNWHKEHPHGYED
;
A
#
# COMPACT_ATOMS: atom_id res chain seq x y z
N MET A 1 -6.04 -13.68 22.71
CA MET A 1 -6.21 -13.02 21.42
C MET A 1 -5.14 -11.95 21.36
N LYS A 2 -4.41 -11.81 20.23
CA LYS A 2 -3.38 -10.78 20.08
C LYS A 2 -4.01 -9.49 19.57
N THR A 3 -3.50 -8.36 20.07
CA THR A 3 -3.97 -7.02 19.71
C THR A 3 -2.99 -6.37 18.73
N ILE A 4 -3.47 -5.99 17.56
CA ILE A 4 -2.69 -5.33 16.50
C ILE A 4 -3.12 -3.86 16.38
N LEU A 5 -2.18 -2.94 16.51
CA LEU A 5 -2.39 -1.54 16.21
C LEU A 5 -2.13 -1.29 14.71
N VAL A 6 -3.13 -0.80 14.01
CA VAL A 6 -3.03 -0.41 12.59
C VAL A 6 -3.01 1.12 12.49
N LEU A 7 -1.85 1.68 12.19
CA LEU A 7 -1.66 3.11 11.93
C LEU A 7 -1.98 3.41 10.47
N GLY A 8 -2.89 4.36 10.21
CA GLY A 8 -3.42 4.59 8.87
C GLY A 8 -4.51 3.57 8.49
N GLY A 9 -5.22 3.02 9.48
CA GLY A 9 -6.21 1.96 9.29
C GLY A 9 -7.55 2.43 8.72
N ALA A 10 -7.74 3.73 8.48
CA ALA A 10 -8.87 4.30 7.76
C ALA A 10 -8.56 4.55 6.27
N GLY A 11 -7.31 4.39 5.84
CA GLY A 11 -6.88 4.47 4.44
C GLY A 11 -7.22 3.19 3.66
N TYR A 12 -6.95 3.20 2.36
CA TYR A 12 -7.29 2.11 1.45
C TYR A 12 -6.71 0.75 1.90
N ILE A 13 -5.38 0.60 1.94
CA ILE A 13 -4.74 -0.67 2.30
C ILE A 13 -4.96 -0.99 3.80
N GLY A 14 -4.91 0.06 4.64
CA GLY A 14 -5.10 -0.09 6.08
C GLY A 14 -6.46 -0.67 6.44
N SER A 15 -7.55 -0.17 5.86
CA SER A 15 -8.91 -0.66 6.13
C SER A 15 -9.10 -2.11 5.70
N HIS A 16 -8.57 -2.51 4.54
CA HIS A 16 -8.58 -3.91 4.11
C HIS A 16 -7.80 -4.81 5.07
N THR A 17 -6.65 -4.35 5.56
CA THR A 17 -5.86 -5.07 6.57
C THR A 17 -6.63 -5.20 7.90
N VAL A 18 -7.37 -4.17 8.31
CA VAL A 18 -8.22 -4.20 9.50
C VAL A 18 -9.33 -5.26 9.36
N TYR A 19 -10.00 -5.33 8.20
CA TYR A 19 -11.02 -6.34 7.93
C TYR A 19 -10.43 -7.75 8.00
N GLU A 20 -9.34 -8.01 7.29
CA GLU A 20 -8.67 -9.30 7.29
C GLU A 20 -8.15 -9.71 8.69
N LEU A 21 -7.61 -8.78 9.48
CA LEU A 21 -7.20 -9.06 10.87
C LEU A 21 -8.37 -9.51 11.72
N ILE A 22 -9.50 -8.82 11.64
CA ILE A 22 -10.71 -9.15 12.43
C ILE A 22 -11.27 -10.50 11.99
N ASP A 23 -11.31 -10.79 10.69
CA ASP A 23 -11.79 -12.07 10.17
C ASP A 23 -10.87 -13.24 10.55
N ASN A 24 -9.58 -12.98 10.77
CA ASN A 24 -8.60 -13.93 11.29
C ASN A 24 -8.55 -13.98 12.82
N GLY A 25 -9.47 -13.32 13.53
CA GLY A 25 -9.63 -13.42 14.98
C GLY A 25 -8.68 -12.58 15.83
N TYR A 26 -8.07 -11.54 15.25
CA TYR A 26 -7.28 -10.56 15.99
C TYR A 26 -8.17 -9.52 16.67
N ASP A 27 -7.67 -8.97 17.76
CA ASP A 27 -8.18 -7.75 18.34
C ASP A 27 -7.49 -6.56 17.69
N VAL A 28 -8.26 -5.56 17.21
CA VAL A 28 -7.70 -4.52 16.35
C VAL A 28 -7.98 -3.12 16.91
N VAL A 29 -6.92 -2.35 16.98
CA VAL A 29 -6.92 -0.93 17.28
C VAL A 29 -6.51 -0.17 16.01
N VAL A 30 -7.23 0.87 15.66
CA VAL A 30 -6.93 1.76 14.51
C VAL A 30 -6.59 3.14 15.04
N ALA A 31 -5.50 3.73 14.55
CA ALA A 31 -5.19 5.13 14.75
C ALA A 31 -4.99 5.81 13.39
N ASP A 32 -5.74 6.89 13.14
CA ASP A 32 -5.76 7.61 11.86
C ASP A 32 -6.15 9.07 12.08
N ASN A 33 -5.58 9.99 11.30
CA ASN A 33 -5.93 11.41 11.38
C ASN A 33 -7.02 11.83 10.39
N LEU A 34 -7.50 10.88 9.58
CA LEU A 34 -8.52 11.07 8.54
C LEU A 34 -8.16 12.12 7.47
N GLU A 35 -6.86 12.48 7.31
CA GLU A 35 -6.44 13.43 6.26
C GLU A 35 -6.71 12.87 4.86
N THR A 36 -6.49 11.57 4.66
CA THR A 36 -6.75 10.84 3.40
C THR A 36 -7.58 9.59 3.60
N GLY A 37 -7.79 9.18 4.84
CA GLY A 37 -8.61 8.04 5.22
C GLY A 37 -10.06 8.42 5.48
N PHE A 38 -10.92 7.42 5.57
CA PHE A 38 -12.36 7.60 5.77
C PHE A 38 -12.83 6.85 7.01
N ARG A 39 -13.51 7.55 7.93
CA ARG A 39 -14.06 6.92 9.13
C ARG A 39 -15.00 5.74 8.81
N LYS A 40 -15.73 5.83 7.70
CA LYS A 40 -16.64 4.79 7.20
C LYS A 40 -15.90 3.53 6.70
N ALA A 41 -14.61 3.63 6.36
CA ALA A 41 -13.79 2.46 5.97
C ALA A 41 -13.36 1.62 7.17
N VAL A 42 -13.40 2.17 8.39
CA VAL A 42 -12.96 1.46 9.59
C VAL A 42 -14.00 0.42 10.01
N HIS A 43 -13.54 -0.84 10.18
CA HIS A 43 -14.42 -1.93 10.59
C HIS A 43 -15.08 -1.64 11.95
N PRO A 44 -16.41 -1.86 12.13
CA PRO A 44 -17.14 -1.48 13.34
C PRO A 44 -16.69 -2.20 14.64
N LYS A 45 -15.99 -3.32 14.53
CA LYS A 45 -15.42 -4.04 15.69
C LYS A 45 -14.04 -3.49 16.09
N ALA A 46 -13.38 -2.68 15.27
CA ALA A 46 -12.09 -2.08 15.63
C ALA A 46 -12.30 -0.91 16.59
N ARG A 47 -11.42 -0.79 17.58
CA ARG A 47 -11.34 0.44 18.40
C ARG A 47 -10.62 1.51 17.60
N PHE A 48 -11.17 2.69 17.57
CA PHE A 48 -10.68 3.79 16.74
C PHE A 48 -10.24 4.98 17.58
N TYR A 49 -9.02 5.43 17.31
CA TYR A 49 -8.42 6.63 17.86
C TYR A 49 -8.15 7.63 16.73
N GLU A 50 -8.82 8.77 16.78
CA GLU A 50 -8.59 9.84 15.81
C GLU A 50 -7.46 10.74 16.28
N GLY A 51 -6.39 10.85 15.47
CA GLY A 51 -5.26 11.70 15.78
C GLY A 51 -4.05 11.42 14.89
N ASP A 52 -3.03 12.25 15.07
CA ASP A 52 -1.86 12.30 14.20
C ASP A 52 -0.64 11.67 14.88
N ILE A 53 0.06 10.79 14.15
CA ILE A 53 1.27 10.12 14.64
C ILE A 53 2.45 11.08 14.86
N ARG A 54 2.40 12.30 14.35
CA ARG A 54 3.36 13.37 14.66
C ARG A 54 3.19 13.94 16.06
N ASN A 55 2.02 13.74 16.67
CA ASN A 55 1.72 14.18 18.03
C ASN A 55 2.15 13.10 19.04
N LYS A 56 3.17 13.39 19.82
CA LYS A 56 3.70 12.45 20.83
C LYS A 56 2.68 12.10 21.91
N GLU A 57 1.92 13.08 22.39
CA GLU A 57 0.89 12.87 23.42
C GLU A 57 -0.21 11.93 22.92
N PHE A 58 -0.62 12.09 21.66
CA PHE A 58 -1.58 11.19 21.03
C PHE A 58 -1.01 9.76 20.94
N CYS A 59 0.22 9.60 20.44
CA CYS A 59 0.86 8.29 20.38
C CYS A 59 0.92 7.63 21.76
N ASP A 60 1.40 8.33 22.77
CA ASP A 60 1.50 7.82 24.15
C ASP A 60 0.12 7.46 24.72
N HIS A 61 -0.89 8.25 24.42
CA HIS A 61 -2.26 7.92 24.83
C HIS A 61 -2.72 6.58 24.23
N VAL A 62 -2.51 6.33 22.94
CA VAL A 62 -2.87 5.06 22.30
C VAL A 62 -2.09 3.89 22.90
N PHE A 63 -0.75 4.03 22.99
CA PHE A 63 0.10 2.96 23.50
C PHE A 63 -0.08 2.64 25.00
N SER A 64 -0.49 3.63 25.80
CA SER A 64 -0.81 3.43 27.23
C SER A 64 -2.21 2.88 27.48
N SER A 65 -3.16 3.17 26.58
CA SER A 65 -4.56 2.73 26.72
C SER A 65 -4.77 1.30 26.28
N GLU A 66 -3.89 0.75 25.44
CA GLU A 66 -4.07 -0.53 24.78
C GLU A 66 -2.88 -1.47 24.99
N LYS A 67 -3.15 -2.76 25.22
CA LYS A 67 -2.10 -3.78 25.29
C LYS A 67 -1.74 -4.25 23.87
N ILE A 68 -0.84 -3.53 23.22
CA ILE A 68 -0.46 -3.77 21.82
C ILE A 68 0.61 -4.86 21.73
N ASP A 69 0.37 -5.91 20.94
CA ASP A 69 1.33 -6.98 20.66
C ASP A 69 2.23 -6.62 19.44
N ALA A 70 1.67 -6.01 18.40
CA ALA A 70 2.42 -5.57 17.22
C ALA A 70 1.75 -4.37 16.54
N VAL A 71 2.53 -3.63 15.75
CA VAL A 71 2.09 -2.49 14.95
C VAL A 71 2.15 -2.83 13.47
N ILE A 72 1.15 -2.45 12.69
CA ILE A 72 1.20 -2.39 11.23
C ILE A 72 1.06 -0.93 10.82
N HIS A 73 2.05 -0.41 10.09
CA HIS A 73 2.20 1.01 9.83
C HIS A 73 1.97 1.36 8.37
N PHE A 74 0.78 1.91 8.06
CA PHE A 74 0.40 2.46 6.76
C PHE A 74 0.39 4.00 6.74
N ALA A 75 0.30 4.65 7.90
CA ALA A 75 0.15 6.11 8.00
C ALA A 75 1.33 6.85 7.35
N ALA A 76 1.16 7.28 6.11
CA ALA A 76 2.15 8.02 5.34
C ALA A 76 1.47 8.73 4.15
N ASN A 77 2.04 9.85 3.73
CA ASN A 77 1.73 10.44 2.43
C ASN A 77 2.36 9.58 1.33
N SER A 78 1.62 9.28 0.25
CA SER A 78 1.99 8.27 -0.76
C SER A 78 1.92 8.75 -2.21
N GLN A 79 1.53 9.99 -2.47
CA GLN A 79 1.41 10.52 -3.83
C GLN A 79 2.77 10.96 -4.37
N VAL A 80 3.33 10.19 -5.33
CA VAL A 80 4.64 10.45 -5.93
C VAL A 80 4.72 11.85 -6.53
N GLY A 81 3.70 12.28 -7.32
CA GLY A 81 3.66 13.60 -7.94
C GLY A 81 3.67 14.74 -6.92
N GLU A 82 2.87 14.66 -5.87
CA GLU A 82 2.86 15.65 -4.79
C GLU A 82 4.20 15.72 -4.06
N SER A 83 4.86 14.57 -3.87
CA SER A 83 6.16 14.50 -3.18
C SER A 83 7.25 15.30 -3.88
N MET A 84 7.16 15.46 -5.21
CA MET A 84 8.13 16.21 -6.01
C MET A 84 7.93 17.74 -5.95
N VAL A 85 6.73 18.19 -5.62
CA VAL A 85 6.42 19.63 -5.52
C VAL A 85 6.33 20.09 -4.06
N ASN A 86 6.07 19.20 -3.12
CA ASN A 86 6.01 19.50 -1.68
C ASN A 86 6.79 18.47 -0.84
N PRO A 87 8.11 18.35 -1.03
CA PRO A 87 8.92 17.32 -0.37
C PRO A 87 8.93 17.44 1.15
N LEU A 88 8.92 18.64 1.71
CA LEU A 88 8.99 18.84 3.16
C LEU A 88 7.75 18.30 3.89
N LYS A 89 6.56 18.34 3.28
CA LYS A 89 5.35 17.68 3.79
C LYS A 89 5.61 16.17 3.99
N TYR A 90 6.29 15.53 3.02
CA TYR A 90 6.62 14.10 3.08
C TYR A 90 7.66 13.78 4.15
N TYR A 91 8.68 14.60 4.30
CA TYR A 91 9.66 14.43 5.39
C TYR A 91 9.00 14.64 6.76
N ASP A 92 8.18 15.66 6.94
CA ASP A 92 7.50 15.94 8.20
C ASP A 92 6.54 14.79 8.57
N ASN A 93 5.66 14.42 7.66
CA ASN A 93 4.68 13.37 7.94
C ASN A 93 5.31 11.98 8.03
N ASN A 94 6.05 11.55 6.99
CA ASN A 94 6.53 10.18 6.90
C ASN A 94 7.66 9.91 7.90
N LEU A 95 8.70 10.74 7.93
CA LEU A 95 9.82 10.55 8.85
C LEU A 95 9.51 11.11 10.25
N GLY A 96 8.98 12.32 10.32
CA GLY A 96 8.64 12.96 11.60
C GLY A 96 7.63 12.14 12.40
N GLY A 97 6.54 11.72 11.75
CA GLY A 97 5.52 10.87 12.35
C GLY A 97 6.07 9.50 12.76
N THR A 98 6.84 8.83 11.88
CA THR A 98 7.46 7.53 12.20
C THR A 98 8.42 7.63 13.38
N ARG A 99 9.25 8.70 13.46
CA ARG A 99 10.14 8.92 14.60
C ARG A 99 9.35 9.04 15.90
N THR A 100 8.29 9.85 15.91
CA THR A 100 7.46 10.09 17.10
C THR A 100 6.76 8.79 17.54
N MET A 101 6.19 8.05 16.62
CA MET A 101 5.57 6.75 16.87
C MET A 101 6.59 5.73 17.43
N LEU A 102 7.79 5.64 16.84
CA LEU A 102 8.85 4.75 17.34
C LEU A 102 9.28 5.09 18.77
N GLN A 103 9.37 6.37 19.12
CA GLN A 103 9.64 6.79 20.50
C GLN A 103 8.59 6.22 21.46
N SER A 104 7.30 6.35 21.11
CA SER A 104 6.21 5.78 21.92
C SER A 104 6.27 4.25 21.99
N MET A 105 6.55 3.57 20.89
CA MET A 105 6.74 2.11 20.89
C MET A 105 7.82 1.67 21.89
N ILE A 106 8.98 2.35 21.86
CA ILE A 106 10.13 2.06 22.74
C ILE A 106 9.75 2.30 24.20
N GLU A 107 9.16 3.45 24.52
CA GLU A 107 8.77 3.84 25.88
C GLU A 107 7.70 2.90 26.48
N HIS A 108 6.79 2.40 25.66
CA HIS A 108 5.73 1.46 26.08
C HIS A 108 6.07 -0.02 25.86
N GLY A 109 7.31 -0.32 25.45
CA GLY A 109 7.82 -1.69 25.35
C GLY A 109 7.24 -2.53 24.20
N VAL A 110 6.58 -1.92 23.21
CA VAL A 110 6.10 -2.60 22.00
C VAL A 110 7.26 -2.84 21.05
N LYS A 111 7.47 -4.09 20.61
CA LYS A 111 8.70 -4.52 19.93
C LYS A 111 8.54 -4.84 18.45
N TYR A 112 7.36 -5.16 17.97
CA TYR A 112 7.14 -5.69 16.63
C TYR A 112 6.43 -4.68 15.74
N ILE A 113 6.98 -4.43 14.55
CA ILE A 113 6.38 -3.54 13.57
C ILE A 113 6.51 -4.09 12.15
N VAL A 114 5.39 -4.11 11.43
CA VAL A 114 5.35 -4.32 9.98
C VAL A 114 5.16 -2.97 9.31
N PHE A 115 6.02 -2.67 8.38
CA PHE A 115 6.04 -1.38 7.69
C PHE A 115 5.63 -1.54 6.22
N SER A 116 4.62 -0.79 5.83
CA SER A 116 4.22 -0.59 4.44
C SER A 116 5.26 0.25 3.72
N SER A 117 6.24 -0.42 3.08
CA SER A 117 7.25 0.22 2.24
C SER A 117 6.77 0.26 0.78
N THR A 118 7.67 0.49 -0.15
CA THR A 118 7.33 0.67 -1.56
C THR A 118 8.45 0.19 -2.48
N ALA A 119 8.09 -0.27 -3.66
CA ALA A 119 9.04 -0.51 -4.74
C ALA A 119 9.69 0.77 -5.30
N ALA A 120 9.13 1.96 -5.01
CA ALA A 120 9.76 3.24 -5.36
C ALA A 120 11.14 3.45 -4.70
N THR A 121 11.48 2.65 -3.68
CA THR A 121 12.83 2.62 -3.08
C THR A 121 13.91 2.14 -4.05
N TYR A 122 13.57 1.35 -5.06
CA TYR A 122 14.53 0.86 -6.07
C TYR A 122 14.86 1.90 -7.14
N GLY A 123 13.95 2.83 -7.44
CA GLY A 123 14.07 3.76 -8.56
C GLY A 123 13.98 3.05 -9.91
N GLU A 124 14.91 3.29 -10.81
CA GLU A 124 15.01 2.61 -12.10
C GLU A 124 15.74 1.27 -11.93
N PRO A 125 15.08 0.12 -12.14
CA PRO A 125 15.69 -1.16 -11.90
C PRO A 125 16.67 -1.54 -13.03
N GLU A 126 17.82 -2.12 -12.67
CA GLU A 126 18.79 -2.65 -13.62
C GLU A 126 18.32 -3.97 -14.24
N ARG A 127 17.40 -4.67 -13.59
CA ARG A 127 16.82 -5.94 -14.05
C ARG A 127 15.36 -6.11 -13.62
N VAL A 128 14.65 -6.96 -14.32
CA VAL A 128 13.28 -7.40 -14.01
C VAL A 128 13.22 -8.92 -14.09
N PRO A 129 12.64 -9.61 -13.08
CA PRO A 129 12.01 -9.06 -11.87
C PRO A 129 13.01 -8.53 -10.85
N ILE A 130 12.63 -7.50 -10.10
CA ILE A 130 13.42 -6.85 -9.05
C ILE A 130 13.51 -7.79 -7.84
N LEU A 131 14.71 -7.94 -7.28
CA LEU A 131 14.95 -8.71 -6.05
C LEU A 131 15.20 -7.78 -4.86
N GLU A 132 15.02 -8.28 -3.62
CA GLU A 132 15.29 -7.52 -2.40
C GLU A 132 16.78 -7.16 -2.21
N THR A 133 17.66 -7.88 -2.91
CA THR A 133 19.11 -7.62 -2.94
C THR A 133 19.53 -6.55 -3.93
N ASP A 134 18.62 -6.07 -4.77
CA ASP A 134 18.93 -5.05 -5.77
C ASP A 134 19.17 -3.68 -5.10
N PRO A 135 20.03 -2.84 -5.70
CA PRO A 135 20.32 -1.52 -5.17
C PRO A 135 19.06 -0.67 -4.99
N THR A 136 19.05 0.15 -3.96
CA THR A 136 17.97 1.11 -3.69
C THR A 136 18.45 2.52 -4.01
N HIS A 137 17.90 3.10 -5.07
CA HIS A 137 18.21 4.45 -5.56
C HIS A 137 16.91 5.19 -5.94
N PRO A 138 16.14 5.68 -4.93
CA PRO A 138 14.88 6.36 -5.20
C PRO A 138 15.05 7.54 -6.16
N THR A 139 14.13 7.68 -7.10
CA THR A 139 14.09 8.79 -8.08
C THR A 139 13.08 9.88 -7.73
N ASN A 140 12.39 9.73 -6.58
CA ASN A 140 11.40 10.68 -6.10
C ASN A 140 11.41 10.77 -4.57
N CYS A 141 10.91 11.89 -4.05
CA CYS A 141 10.92 12.17 -2.61
C CYS A 141 10.10 11.16 -1.79
N TYR A 142 8.98 10.66 -2.31
CA TYR A 142 8.20 9.62 -1.63
C TYR A 142 9.04 8.36 -1.40
N GLY A 143 9.68 7.83 -2.46
CA GLY A 143 10.57 6.67 -2.37
C GLY A 143 11.73 6.90 -1.41
N GLU A 144 12.34 8.10 -1.43
CA GLU A 144 13.43 8.48 -0.51
C GLU A 144 12.94 8.46 0.95
N THR A 145 11.76 9.05 1.24
CA THR A 145 11.23 9.02 2.62
C THR A 145 10.93 7.60 3.09
N LYS A 146 10.40 6.73 2.23
CA LYS A 146 10.14 5.33 2.58
C LYS A 146 11.45 4.56 2.87
N LEU A 147 12.48 4.76 2.05
CA LEU A 147 13.79 4.15 2.28
C LEU A 147 14.44 4.68 3.58
N ALA A 148 14.31 5.97 3.85
CA ALA A 148 14.79 6.56 5.09
C ALA A 148 14.07 5.99 6.32
N MET A 149 12.76 5.70 6.22
CA MET A 149 12.01 5.01 7.28
C MET A 149 12.53 3.58 7.50
N GLU A 150 12.82 2.80 6.44
CA GLU A 150 13.45 1.46 6.59
C GLU A 150 14.79 1.54 7.36
N ARG A 151 15.61 2.54 7.04
CA ARG A 151 16.89 2.79 7.75
C ARG A 151 16.66 3.20 9.20
N MET A 152 15.62 3.96 9.49
CA MET A 152 15.24 4.34 10.86
C MET A 152 14.83 3.10 11.67
N PHE A 153 14.03 2.17 11.11
CA PHE A 153 13.69 0.91 11.76
C PHE A 153 14.93 0.04 12.01
N TYR A 154 15.86 -0.03 11.06
CA TYR A 154 17.11 -0.76 11.22
C TYR A 154 17.92 -0.22 12.44
N TRP A 155 18.10 1.09 12.55
CA TRP A 155 18.86 1.66 13.68
C TRP A 155 18.09 1.56 15.01
N ALA A 156 16.76 1.65 14.99
CA ALA A 156 15.94 1.40 16.16
C ALA A 156 16.03 -0.07 16.62
N SER A 157 16.16 -1.00 15.69
CA SER A 157 16.41 -2.41 15.98
C SER A 157 17.74 -2.60 16.70
N VAL A 158 18.83 -2.02 16.19
CA VAL A 158 20.17 -2.13 16.77
C VAL A 158 20.22 -1.52 18.18
N ALA A 159 19.61 -0.36 18.38
CA ALA A 159 19.71 0.41 19.63
C ALA A 159 18.69 -0.03 20.70
N HIS A 160 17.49 -0.45 20.30
CA HIS A 160 16.34 -0.64 21.21
C HIS A 160 15.68 -2.00 21.10
N GLY A 161 16.18 -2.90 20.25
CA GLY A 161 15.61 -4.23 20.04
C GLY A 161 14.19 -4.20 19.45
N ILE A 162 13.91 -3.26 18.58
CA ILE A 162 12.72 -3.28 17.72
C ILE A 162 12.92 -4.35 16.64
N HIS A 163 11.92 -5.15 16.40
CA HIS A 163 11.89 -6.11 15.30
C HIS A 163 10.97 -5.60 14.20
N PHE A 164 11.45 -5.57 12.95
CA PHE A 164 10.69 -5.02 11.86
C PHE A 164 10.70 -5.89 10.61
N VAL A 165 9.60 -5.82 9.86
CA VAL A 165 9.52 -6.26 8.47
C VAL A 165 9.07 -5.08 7.62
N ALA A 166 9.80 -4.80 6.54
CA ALA A 166 9.39 -3.87 5.50
C ALA A 166 8.86 -4.64 4.28
N LEU A 167 7.64 -4.30 3.84
CA LEU A 167 7.01 -4.89 2.67
C LEU A 167 7.05 -3.90 1.52
N ARG A 168 7.84 -4.19 0.47
CA ARG A 168 7.98 -3.37 -0.73
C ARG A 168 7.06 -3.88 -1.81
N TYR A 169 6.09 -3.08 -2.22
CA TYR A 169 5.12 -3.43 -3.27
C TYR A 169 4.87 -2.27 -4.22
N PHE A 170 4.24 -2.58 -5.34
CA PHE A 170 3.94 -1.62 -6.40
C PHE A 170 2.51 -1.10 -6.30
N ASN A 171 1.63 -1.59 -7.16
CA ASN A 171 0.27 -1.07 -7.24
C ASN A 171 -0.69 -1.98 -6.47
N ALA A 172 -1.10 -1.55 -5.29
CA ALA A 172 -2.25 -2.13 -4.62
C ALA A 172 -3.50 -1.81 -5.43
N CYS A 173 -4.38 -2.77 -5.63
CA CYS A 173 -5.56 -2.60 -6.45
C CYS A 173 -6.68 -3.56 -6.05
N GLY A 174 -7.87 -3.37 -6.61
CA GLY A 174 -9.04 -4.15 -6.25
C GLY A 174 -9.81 -3.56 -5.08
N ALA A 175 -10.82 -4.29 -4.64
CA ALA A 175 -11.64 -3.95 -3.48
C ALA A 175 -11.99 -5.22 -2.69
N HIS A 176 -12.39 -5.06 -1.45
CA HIS A 176 -12.82 -6.18 -0.62
C HIS A 176 -14.01 -6.91 -1.26
N MET A 177 -13.94 -8.24 -1.29
CA MET A 177 -14.95 -9.07 -1.98
C MET A 177 -16.37 -8.90 -1.43
N SER A 178 -16.50 -8.37 -0.22
CA SER A 178 -17.82 -8.03 0.35
C SER A 178 -18.47 -6.78 -0.26
N GLY A 179 -17.73 -5.98 -1.05
CA GLY A 179 -18.19 -4.69 -1.57
C GLY A 179 -18.35 -3.57 -0.53
N LYS A 180 -17.94 -3.80 0.72
CA LYS A 180 -18.12 -2.82 1.82
C LYS A 180 -17.04 -1.75 1.88
N ILE A 181 -15.84 -2.07 1.40
CA ILE A 181 -14.69 -1.18 1.37
C ILE A 181 -13.93 -1.31 0.06
N GLY A 182 -13.35 -0.22 -0.40
CA GLY A 182 -12.58 -0.14 -1.63
C GLY A 182 -11.70 1.10 -1.67
N GLU A 183 -11.14 1.38 -2.84
CA GLU A 183 -10.25 2.50 -3.07
C GLU A 183 -11.04 3.80 -3.29
N ALA A 184 -10.68 4.86 -2.57
CA ALA A 184 -11.30 6.18 -2.70
C ALA A 184 -10.25 7.27 -2.41
N HIS A 185 -9.40 7.57 -3.39
CA HIS A 185 -8.42 8.65 -3.29
C HIS A 185 -8.96 9.96 -3.89
N ASN A 186 -8.56 11.08 -3.31
CA ASN A 186 -8.86 12.40 -3.84
C ASN A 186 -7.61 13.30 -3.74
N PRO A 187 -6.96 13.65 -4.90
CA PRO A 187 -7.27 13.19 -6.27
C PRO A 187 -6.91 11.72 -6.51
N GLU A 188 -7.63 11.07 -7.42
CA GLU A 188 -7.29 9.70 -7.85
C GLU A 188 -6.18 9.73 -8.91
N THR A 189 -5.15 8.93 -8.70
CA THR A 189 -3.95 8.87 -9.56
C THR A 189 -3.59 7.45 -10.03
N HIS A 190 -4.27 6.42 -9.49
CA HIS A 190 -3.99 5.02 -9.83
C HIS A 190 -4.74 4.58 -11.09
N LEU A 191 -4.08 3.74 -11.91
CA LEU A 191 -4.57 3.40 -13.25
C LEU A 191 -5.92 2.72 -13.23
N ILE A 192 -6.12 1.68 -12.41
CA ILE A 192 -7.38 0.90 -12.43
C ILE A 192 -8.58 1.77 -12.07
N PRO A 193 -8.60 2.55 -10.97
CA PRO A 193 -9.70 3.48 -10.72
C PRO A 193 -9.93 4.48 -11.84
N ILE A 194 -8.86 5.08 -12.40
CA ILE A 194 -8.96 6.03 -13.53
C ILE A 194 -9.62 5.37 -14.74
N VAL A 195 -9.24 4.14 -15.07
CA VAL A 195 -9.85 3.37 -16.17
C VAL A 195 -11.34 3.14 -15.92
N LEU A 196 -11.71 2.78 -14.69
CA LEU A 196 -13.08 2.51 -14.29
C LEU A 196 -13.97 3.77 -14.18
N GLN A 197 -13.37 4.96 -14.00
CA GLN A 197 -14.10 6.23 -14.03
C GLN A 197 -14.72 6.53 -15.39
N VAL A 198 -14.17 6.01 -16.51
CA VAL A 198 -14.71 6.25 -17.86
C VAL A 198 -16.07 5.58 -18.04
N PRO A 199 -16.23 4.25 -17.85
CA PRO A 199 -17.54 3.61 -17.97
C PRO A 199 -18.54 4.04 -16.88
N ASN A 200 -18.04 4.62 -15.77
CA ASN A 200 -18.84 5.21 -14.69
C ASN A 200 -19.30 6.64 -14.99
N GLY A 201 -18.88 7.22 -16.13
CA GLY A 201 -19.29 8.55 -16.58
C GLY A 201 -18.61 9.72 -15.84
N GLN A 202 -17.57 9.46 -15.08
CA GLN A 202 -16.83 10.47 -14.30
C GLN A 202 -15.65 11.07 -15.08
N ARG A 203 -15.26 10.42 -16.19
CA ARG A 203 -14.13 10.82 -17.03
C ARG A 203 -14.43 10.52 -18.50
N ASP A 204 -13.99 11.41 -19.39
CA ASP A 204 -14.25 11.28 -20.83
C ASP A 204 -13.37 10.20 -21.49
N HIS A 205 -12.10 10.06 -21.04
CA HIS A 205 -11.14 9.10 -21.59
C HIS A 205 -10.00 8.78 -20.61
N VAL A 206 -9.26 7.73 -20.90
CA VAL A 206 -7.98 7.39 -20.26
C VAL A 206 -6.83 7.89 -21.13
N SER A 207 -5.86 8.58 -20.54
CA SER A 207 -4.62 8.94 -21.23
C SER A 207 -3.59 7.81 -21.12
N ILE A 208 -3.11 7.29 -22.24
CA ILE A 208 -2.02 6.33 -22.33
C ILE A 208 -0.72 7.09 -22.57
N PHE A 209 0.20 7.07 -21.58
CA PHE A 209 1.43 7.86 -21.63
C PHE A 209 2.57 7.08 -22.29
N GLY A 210 2.69 7.22 -23.61
CA GLY A 210 3.69 6.57 -24.47
C GLY A 210 3.22 5.19 -24.96
N ASP A 211 3.56 4.90 -26.24
CA ASP A 211 3.26 3.65 -26.95
C ASP A 211 4.49 3.05 -27.63
N ASP A 212 5.66 3.56 -27.28
CA ASP A 212 6.95 3.26 -27.91
C ASP A 212 7.97 2.69 -26.89
N TYR A 213 7.50 2.20 -25.71
CA TYR A 213 8.36 1.50 -24.76
C TYR A 213 8.80 0.12 -25.30
N PRO A 214 10.00 -0.37 -24.93
CA PRO A 214 10.47 -1.70 -25.32
C PRO A 214 9.74 -2.80 -24.54
N THR A 215 8.44 -2.88 -24.69
CA THR A 215 7.52 -3.83 -24.05
C THR A 215 6.68 -4.54 -25.11
N ARG A 216 5.89 -5.53 -24.72
CA ARG A 216 5.15 -6.38 -25.65
C ARG A 216 4.10 -5.66 -26.51
N ASP A 217 3.60 -4.49 -26.05
CA ASP A 217 2.61 -3.69 -26.78
C ASP A 217 2.94 -2.18 -26.87
N GLY A 218 4.15 -1.82 -26.44
CA GLY A 218 4.63 -0.46 -26.45
C GLY A 218 4.24 0.38 -25.22
N THR A 219 3.38 -0.10 -24.34
CA THR A 219 2.98 0.61 -23.12
C THR A 219 3.74 0.10 -21.88
N CYS A 220 3.79 0.90 -20.82
CA CYS A 220 4.50 0.52 -19.58
C CYS A 220 3.93 -0.77 -18.96
N VAL A 221 4.82 -1.60 -18.39
CA VAL A 221 4.46 -2.77 -17.58
C VAL A 221 4.56 -2.45 -16.11
N ARG A 222 3.52 -2.75 -15.36
CA ARG A 222 3.46 -2.59 -13.90
C ARG A 222 3.00 -3.87 -13.23
N ASP A 223 3.41 -4.05 -11.98
CA ASP A 223 2.95 -5.14 -11.12
C ASP A 223 1.73 -4.68 -10.33
N TYR A 224 0.72 -5.54 -10.25
CA TYR A 224 -0.55 -5.27 -9.57
C TYR A 224 -0.83 -6.37 -8.55
N ILE A 225 -1.20 -5.96 -7.33
CA ILE A 225 -1.50 -6.87 -6.24
C ILE A 225 -2.88 -6.56 -5.70
N HIS A 226 -3.70 -7.59 -5.56
CA HIS A 226 -5.00 -7.42 -4.92
C HIS A 226 -4.81 -6.96 -3.47
N VAL A 227 -5.54 -5.92 -3.07
CA VAL A 227 -5.39 -5.28 -1.75
C VAL A 227 -5.61 -6.24 -0.59
N THR A 228 -6.48 -7.26 -0.74
CA THR A 228 -6.69 -8.32 0.26
C THR A 228 -5.49 -9.27 0.37
N ASP A 229 -4.84 -9.60 -0.75
CA ASP A 229 -3.61 -10.40 -0.72
C ASP A 229 -2.45 -9.62 -0.10
N LEU A 230 -2.41 -8.32 -0.33
CA LEU A 230 -1.47 -7.43 0.35
C LEU A 230 -1.73 -7.39 1.87
N ALA A 231 -3.00 -7.31 2.29
CA ALA A 231 -3.38 -7.39 3.70
C ALA A 231 -2.92 -8.71 4.34
N SER A 232 -3.10 -9.84 3.65
CA SER A 232 -2.64 -11.15 4.12
C SER A 232 -1.13 -11.21 4.33
N ALA A 233 -0.34 -10.57 3.47
CA ALA A 233 1.11 -10.50 3.62
C ALA A 233 1.52 -9.68 4.86
N HIS A 234 0.81 -8.61 5.19
CA HIS A 234 1.06 -7.84 6.42
C HIS A 234 0.76 -8.65 7.69
N ILE A 235 -0.30 -9.45 7.67
CA ILE A 235 -0.64 -10.35 8.80
C ILE A 235 0.45 -11.41 8.97
N LEU A 236 0.83 -12.10 7.90
CA LEU A 236 1.90 -13.12 7.94
C LEU A 236 3.24 -12.52 8.39
N ALA A 237 3.56 -11.29 7.99
CA ALA A 237 4.76 -10.60 8.44
C ALA A 237 4.72 -10.28 9.96
N ALA A 238 3.55 -9.87 10.48
CA ALA A 238 3.38 -9.65 11.92
C ALA A 238 3.50 -10.97 12.70
N GLU A 239 2.88 -12.04 12.21
CA GLU A 239 3.02 -13.38 12.80
C GLU A 239 4.47 -13.88 12.78
N TYR A 240 5.18 -13.70 11.66
CA TYR A 240 6.58 -14.04 11.50
C TYR A 240 7.44 -13.36 12.58
N LEU A 241 7.28 -12.05 12.80
CA LEU A 241 8.01 -11.34 13.84
C LEU A 241 7.65 -11.81 15.25
N MET A 242 6.35 -11.95 15.54
CA MET A 242 5.89 -12.38 16.87
C MET A 242 6.28 -13.83 17.21
N ASN A 243 6.62 -14.63 16.20
CA ASN A 243 7.14 -15.99 16.36
C ASN A 243 8.69 -16.06 16.36
N GLY A 244 9.38 -14.92 16.48
CA GLY A 244 10.83 -14.84 16.60
C GLY A 244 11.59 -14.75 15.29
N GLY A 245 10.90 -14.35 14.21
CA GLY A 245 11.56 -14.08 12.93
C GLY A 245 12.46 -12.87 12.97
N ASP A 246 13.52 -12.88 12.15
CA ASP A 246 14.51 -11.81 12.05
C ASP A 246 13.96 -10.59 11.30
N ASN A 247 14.60 -9.43 11.51
CA ASN A 247 14.36 -8.24 10.70
C ASN A 247 14.53 -8.54 9.21
N ASN A 248 13.57 -8.11 8.41
CA ASN A 248 13.57 -8.48 7.01
C ASN A 248 12.92 -7.43 6.10
N VAL A 249 13.22 -7.56 4.80
CA VAL A 249 12.54 -6.86 3.72
C VAL A 249 12.00 -7.90 2.76
N PHE A 250 10.75 -7.75 2.32
CA PHE A 250 10.13 -8.61 1.34
C PHE A 250 9.51 -7.79 0.21
N ASN A 251 9.76 -8.22 -1.02
CA ASN A 251 9.01 -7.74 -2.17
C ASN A 251 7.67 -8.48 -2.25
N LEU A 252 6.64 -7.74 -2.59
CA LEU A 252 5.32 -8.29 -2.89
C LEU A 252 4.92 -7.86 -4.29
N GLY A 253 4.68 -8.82 -5.15
CA GLY A 253 4.31 -8.65 -6.54
C GLY A 253 3.64 -9.90 -7.06
N ASN A 254 2.92 -9.76 -8.15
CA ASN A 254 2.35 -10.88 -8.88
C ASN A 254 3.44 -11.59 -9.72
N GLY A 255 4.54 -10.86 -10.05
CA GLY A 255 5.72 -11.41 -10.74
C GLY A 255 5.57 -11.53 -12.26
N VAL A 256 4.40 -11.25 -12.82
CA VAL A 256 4.11 -11.29 -14.26
C VAL A 256 4.13 -9.89 -14.87
N GLY A 257 3.51 -8.95 -14.21
CA GLY A 257 3.29 -7.58 -14.68
C GLY A 257 2.31 -7.49 -15.85
N PHE A 258 1.53 -6.40 -15.86
CA PHE A 258 0.56 -6.11 -16.90
C PHE A 258 0.85 -4.78 -17.57
N THR A 259 0.66 -4.70 -18.87
CA THR A 259 0.77 -3.43 -19.61
C THR A 259 -0.44 -2.55 -19.35
N VAL A 260 -0.31 -1.25 -19.63
CA VAL A 260 -1.45 -0.33 -19.54
C VAL A 260 -2.60 -0.76 -20.46
N LYS A 261 -2.28 -1.22 -21.67
CA LYS A 261 -3.29 -1.74 -22.62
C LYS A 261 -4.01 -2.98 -22.10
N GLU A 262 -3.27 -3.95 -21.56
CA GLU A 262 -3.89 -5.16 -20.98
C GLU A 262 -4.84 -4.84 -19.83
N ILE A 263 -4.53 -3.83 -19.00
CA ILE A 263 -5.44 -3.35 -17.96
C ILE A 263 -6.72 -2.78 -18.57
N ILE A 264 -6.60 -1.97 -19.62
CA ILE A 264 -7.75 -1.35 -20.28
C ILE A 264 -8.62 -2.41 -20.97
N ASP A 265 -8.01 -3.30 -21.75
CA ASP A 265 -8.71 -4.38 -22.48
C ASP A 265 -9.44 -5.31 -21.49
N THR A 266 -8.81 -5.62 -20.37
CA THR A 266 -9.46 -6.44 -19.33
C THR A 266 -10.59 -5.68 -18.64
N ALA A 267 -10.44 -4.37 -18.41
CA ALA A 267 -11.50 -3.55 -17.84
C ALA A 267 -12.72 -3.46 -18.78
N GLU A 268 -12.50 -3.30 -20.10
CA GLU A 268 -13.60 -3.35 -21.11
C GLU A 268 -14.37 -4.67 -21.03
N LYS A 269 -13.65 -5.78 -20.95
CA LYS A 269 -14.24 -7.12 -20.84
C LYS A 269 -15.06 -7.26 -19.55
N VAL A 270 -14.52 -6.84 -18.41
CA VAL A 270 -15.18 -6.94 -17.09
C VAL A 270 -16.42 -6.05 -17.01
N VAL A 271 -16.31 -4.82 -17.50
CA VAL A 271 -17.40 -3.84 -17.45
C VAL A 271 -18.45 -4.09 -18.52
N GLY A 272 -18.07 -4.73 -19.64
CA GLY A 272 -18.95 -4.96 -20.81
C GLY A 272 -19.21 -3.70 -21.64
N LYS A 273 -18.35 -2.68 -21.54
CA LYS A 273 -18.45 -1.42 -22.28
C LYS A 273 -17.08 -1.00 -22.79
N PRO A 274 -16.99 -0.34 -23.97
CA PRO A 274 -15.75 0.22 -24.47
C PRO A 274 -15.26 1.37 -23.56
N ILE A 275 -13.95 1.48 -23.41
CA ILE A 275 -13.27 2.52 -22.62
C ILE A 275 -12.48 3.41 -23.58
N LYS A 276 -12.93 4.66 -23.72
CA LYS A 276 -12.25 5.61 -24.60
C LYS A 276 -10.83 5.92 -24.08
N CYS A 277 -9.85 5.81 -24.99
CA CYS A 277 -8.44 6.08 -24.70
C CYS A 277 -7.86 7.12 -25.64
N GLU A 278 -6.92 7.93 -25.17
CA GLU A 278 -6.16 8.89 -25.97
C GLU A 278 -4.66 8.72 -25.67
N MET A 279 -3.85 8.75 -26.74
CA MET A 279 -2.40 8.68 -26.61
C MET A 279 -1.84 10.02 -26.15
N ALA A 280 -0.92 9.98 -25.19
CA ALA A 280 -0.19 11.14 -24.70
C ALA A 280 1.33 10.89 -24.71
N ALA A 281 2.12 11.94 -24.64
CA ALA A 281 3.58 11.83 -24.56
C ALA A 281 3.99 11.05 -23.28
N ARG A 282 5.14 10.36 -23.33
CA ARG A 282 5.71 9.69 -22.15
C ARG A 282 5.83 10.64 -20.97
N ARG A 283 5.57 10.15 -19.77
CA ARG A 283 5.94 10.86 -18.55
C ARG A 283 7.46 10.76 -18.35
N ALA A 284 8.07 11.88 -18.00
CA ALA A 284 9.51 11.90 -17.69
C ALA A 284 9.80 11.00 -16.46
N GLY A 285 10.80 10.13 -16.58
CA GLY A 285 11.21 9.24 -15.49
C GLY A 285 10.32 8.00 -15.27
N ASP A 286 9.37 7.70 -16.18
CA ASP A 286 8.58 6.47 -16.11
C ASP A 286 9.39 5.28 -16.68
N PRO A 287 9.78 4.26 -15.85
CA PRO A 287 10.45 3.07 -16.34
C PRO A 287 9.54 2.23 -17.25
N ALA A 288 10.13 1.56 -18.26
CA ALA A 288 9.38 0.68 -19.14
C ALA A 288 8.70 -0.48 -18.37
N GLN A 289 9.39 -1.03 -17.37
CA GLN A 289 8.88 -2.18 -16.61
C GLN A 289 9.23 -2.06 -15.13
N LEU A 290 8.24 -2.31 -14.27
CA LEU A 290 8.39 -2.42 -12.82
C LEU A 290 7.63 -3.65 -12.34
N VAL A 291 8.36 -4.76 -12.15
CA VAL A 291 7.83 -6.05 -11.71
C VAL A 291 8.76 -6.62 -10.65
N ALA A 292 8.22 -7.09 -9.53
CA ALA A 292 8.99 -7.65 -8.45
C ALA A 292 8.94 -9.18 -8.41
N SER A 293 10.03 -9.80 -7.93
CA SER A 293 9.98 -11.19 -7.46
C SER A 293 9.44 -11.23 -6.05
N SER A 294 8.41 -12.03 -5.80
CA SER A 294 7.87 -12.31 -4.47
C SER A 294 8.28 -13.68 -3.91
N GLU A 295 9.26 -14.33 -4.52
CA GLU A 295 9.69 -15.68 -4.13
C GLU A 295 10.18 -15.76 -2.66
N LYS A 296 10.84 -14.71 -2.17
CA LYS A 296 11.25 -14.63 -0.77
C LYS A 296 10.05 -14.56 0.18
N ALA A 297 9.02 -13.77 -0.12
CA ALA A 297 7.80 -13.71 0.67
C ALA A 297 7.06 -15.06 0.66
N LYS A 298 6.97 -15.72 -0.50
CA LYS A 298 6.34 -17.04 -0.62
C LYS A 298 7.08 -18.10 0.20
N THR A 299 8.40 -18.11 0.17
CA THR A 299 9.22 -19.15 0.84
C THR A 299 9.37 -18.91 2.33
N VAL A 300 9.55 -17.65 2.77
CA VAL A 300 9.83 -17.33 4.18
C VAL A 300 8.56 -17.07 4.98
N LEU A 301 7.62 -16.29 4.44
CA LEU A 301 6.35 -15.99 5.10
C LEU A 301 5.26 -17.03 4.80
N GLY A 302 5.46 -17.89 3.79
CA GLY A 302 4.41 -18.78 3.29
C GLY A 302 3.29 -18.04 2.56
N TRP A 303 3.54 -16.81 2.10
CA TRP A 303 2.54 -15.98 1.43
C TRP A 303 2.06 -16.63 0.13
N LYS A 304 0.74 -16.70 -0.02
CA LYS A 304 0.07 -17.27 -1.20
C LYS A 304 -1.07 -16.34 -1.59
N PRO A 305 -0.88 -15.49 -2.63
CA PRO A 305 -1.96 -14.65 -3.13
C PRO A 305 -3.13 -15.52 -3.61
N LYS A 306 -4.35 -15.07 -3.33
CA LYS A 306 -5.60 -15.75 -3.72
C LYS A 306 -6.24 -15.12 -4.96
N TYR A 307 -5.94 -13.86 -5.22
CA TYR A 307 -6.57 -13.03 -6.25
C TYR A 307 -5.49 -12.50 -7.19
N ASP A 308 -4.72 -13.41 -7.80
CA ASP A 308 -3.55 -13.09 -8.64
C ASP A 308 -3.89 -12.86 -10.12
N ASP A 309 -5.11 -13.14 -10.53
CA ASP A 309 -5.57 -12.84 -11.88
C ASP A 309 -6.15 -11.41 -12.00
N ILE A 310 -5.80 -10.73 -13.09
CA ILE A 310 -6.15 -9.32 -13.30
C ILE A 310 -7.65 -9.11 -13.52
N GLU A 311 -8.37 -10.10 -14.04
CA GLU A 311 -9.82 -10.03 -14.25
C GLU A 311 -10.56 -9.99 -12.90
N THR A 312 -10.16 -10.83 -11.94
CA THR A 312 -10.69 -10.81 -10.56
C THR A 312 -10.36 -9.49 -9.86
N ILE A 313 -9.14 -8.99 -10.01
CA ILE A 313 -8.72 -7.71 -9.43
C ILE A 313 -9.61 -6.57 -9.94
N ILE A 314 -9.72 -6.42 -11.26
CA ILE A 314 -10.53 -5.37 -11.88
C ILE A 314 -12.02 -5.56 -11.56
N GLY A 315 -12.49 -6.81 -11.52
CA GLY A 315 -13.88 -7.15 -11.19
C GLY A 315 -14.27 -6.71 -9.78
N SER A 316 -13.40 -6.93 -8.79
CA SER A 316 -13.62 -6.45 -7.43
C SER A 316 -13.63 -4.93 -7.34
N ALA A 317 -12.68 -4.26 -8.02
CA ALA A 317 -12.64 -2.80 -8.11
C ALA A 317 -13.91 -2.23 -8.77
N TRP A 318 -14.36 -2.82 -9.89
CA TRP A 318 -15.56 -2.40 -10.56
C TRP A 318 -16.81 -2.55 -9.69
N ASN A 319 -16.94 -3.66 -8.96
CA ASN A 319 -18.03 -3.88 -8.03
C ASN A 319 -18.14 -2.79 -6.96
N TRP A 320 -16.99 -2.31 -6.47
CA TRP A 320 -16.94 -1.18 -5.54
C TRP A 320 -17.30 0.14 -6.24
N HIS A 321 -16.55 0.52 -7.30
CA HIS A 321 -16.67 1.84 -7.91
C HIS A 321 -18.03 2.11 -8.55
N LYS A 322 -18.72 1.09 -9.09
CA LYS A 322 -20.08 1.27 -9.65
C LYS A 322 -21.14 1.60 -8.59
N GLU A 323 -20.98 1.06 -7.36
CA GLU A 323 -21.88 1.30 -6.23
C GLU A 323 -21.48 2.56 -5.43
N HIS A 324 -20.21 2.96 -5.53
CA HIS A 324 -19.61 4.07 -4.79
C HIS A 324 -18.84 5.00 -5.75
N PRO A 325 -19.52 5.65 -6.70
CA PRO A 325 -18.85 6.49 -7.71
C PRO A 325 -18.05 7.65 -7.09
N HIS A 326 -18.47 8.13 -5.93
CA HIS A 326 -17.80 9.20 -5.19
C HIS A 326 -17.11 8.71 -3.90
N GLY A 327 -16.82 7.43 -3.81
CA GLY A 327 -16.15 6.81 -2.66
C GLY A 327 -17.06 6.70 -1.43
N TYR A 328 -16.54 7.08 -0.26
CA TYR A 328 -17.25 7.02 1.02
C TYR A 328 -18.04 8.31 1.27
N GLU A 329 -18.98 8.63 0.41
CA GLU A 329 -19.85 9.81 0.61
C GLU A 329 -20.55 9.81 1.98
N ASP A 330 -20.75 11.00 2.54
CA ASP A 330 -21.45 11.23 3.82
C ASP A 330 -22.96 11.07 3.71
#